data_5223e65c91cccded38359735b6de7fb9
#
_entry.id   5223e65c91cccded38359735b6de7fb9
#
_cell.length_a   1.000
_cell.length_b   1.000
_cell.length_c   1.000
_cell.angle_alpha   90.00
_cell.angle_beta   90.00
_cell.angle_gamma   90.00
#
_symmetry.space_group_name_H-M   'P 1'
#
loop_
_entity.id
_entity.type
_entity.pdbx_description
1 polymer ?
#
loop_
_entity_poly.entity_id
_entity_poly.type
_entity_poly.pdbx_seq_one_letter_code
_entity_poly.pdbx_strand_id
1 'polypeptide(L)'
;MANTIGMENLSLKTLAAQLGVKSPSLYNHIDGLDDLRQQLMLYGWKELENKIIEAVIGLSGYDAIRAMCFAFHEYAIENQGVFSTMLWYNQFENEQMSEATSKMFTIFFKITKSLNISQDNCIHLVRMFRSFLEGFALLENHNAFGNTQLIKDSFELSITILIEGAKKLEGK
;
A
#
# COMPACT_ATOMS: atom_id res chain seq x y z
N MET A 1 0.56 12.14 -13.32
CA MET A 1 1.60 13.11 -12.84
C MET A 1 2.32 12.57 -11.61
N ALA A 2 1.67 12.27 -10.50
CA ALA A 2 2.37 11.80 -9.29
C ALA A 2 3.35 10.65 -9.58
N ASN A 3 2.93 9.65 -10.35
CA ASN A 3 3.77 8.51 -10.75
C ASN A 3 4.90 8.86 -11.75
N THR A 4 4.89 10.06 -12.33
CA THR A 4 5.86 10.44 -13.37
C THR A 4 6.91 11.42 -12.87
N ILE A 5 6.49 12.39 -12.05
CA ILE A 5 7.40 13.46 -11.57
C ILE A 5 7.58 13.45 -10.05
N GLY A 6 6.90 12.56 -9.33
CA GLY A 6 6.86 12.54 -7.87
C GLY A 6 5.95 13.63 -7.27
N MET A 7 5.51 13.42 -6.04
CA MET A 7 4.67 14.40 -5.32
C MET A 7 5.44 15.63 -4.85
N GLU A 8 6.73 15.49 -4.61
CA GLU A 8 7.63 16.58 -4.22
C GLU A 8 7.77 17.64 -5.31
N ASN A 9 7.63 17.27 -6.57
CA ASN A 9 7.70 18.16 -7.74
C ASN A 9 6.32 18.60 -8.24
N LEU A 10 5.24 18.15 -7.61
CA LEU A 10 3.90 18.52 -7.97
C LEU A 10 3.52 19.88 -7.36
N SER A 11 3.03 20.80 -8.22
CA SER A 11 2.44 22.06 -7.81
C SER A 11 1.09 22.25 -8.47
N LEU A 12 0.21 23.08 -7.86
CA LEU A 12 -1.10 23.39 -8.47
C LEU A 12 -0.94 24.10 -9.82
N LYS A 13 0.14 24.82 -10.02
CA LYS A 13 0.45 25.48 -11.30
C LYS A 13 0.79 24.45 -12.38
N THR A 14 1.66 23.47 -12.07
CA THR A 14 2.01 22.39 -13.02
C THR A 14 0.82 21.49 -13.32
N LEU A 15 0.00 21.20 -12.30
CA LEU A 15 -1.23 20.44 -12.46
C LEU A 15 -2.24 21.15 -13.38
N ALA A 16 -2.50 22.43 -13.14
CA ALA A 16 -3.39 23.25 -13.97
C ALA A 16 -2.94 23.30 -15.42
N ALA A 17 -1.62 23.50 -15.65
CA ALA A 17 -1.04 23.54 -17.00
C ALA A 17 -1.24 22.21 -17.73
N GLN A 18 -1.06 21.09 -17.05
CA GLN A 18 -1.25 19.77 -17.67
C GLN A 18 -2.72 19.42 -17.93
N LEU A 19 -3.63 19.90 -17.11
CA LEU A 19 -5.08 19.74 -17.30
C LEU A 19 -5.65 20.75 -18.33
N GLY A 20 -4.84 21.71 -18.81
CA GLY A 20 -5.29 22.74 -19.75
C GLY A 20 -6.27 23.75 -19.13
N VAL A 21 -6.21 23.93 -17.80
CA VAL A 21 -7.08 24.86 -17.07
C VAL A 21 -6.29 25.97 -16.39
N LYS A 22 -6.95 27.03 -15.95
CA LYS A 22 -6.33 28.08 -15.14
C LYS A 22 -6.22 27.63 -13.68
N SER A 23 -5.12 27.97 -12.99
CA SER A 23 -4.92 27.60 -11.57
C SER A 23 -6.10 27.97 -10.65
N PRO A 24 -6.79 29.12 -10.79
CA PRO A 24 -7.97 29.43 -9.99
C PRO A 24 -9.10 28.41 -10.11
N SER A 25 -9.23 27.72 -11.26
CA SER A 25 -10.27 26.70 -11.45
C SER A 25 -10.07 25.47 -10.56
N LEU A 26 -8.83 25.19 -10.15
CA LEU A 26 -8.53 24.06 -9.25
C LEU A 26 -9.07 24.29 -7.84
N TYR A 27 -9.08 25.54 -7.39
CA TYR A 27 -9.58 25.91 -6.05
C TYR A 27 -11.10 25.72 -5.88
N ASN A 28 -11.84 25.45 -6.97
CA ASN A 28 -13.22 24.99 -6.90
C ASN A 28 -13.36 23.53 -6.46
N HIS A 29 -12.25 22.77 -6.44
CA HIS A 29 -12.24 21.34 -6.21
C HIS A 29 -11.30 20.89 -5.08
N ILE A 30 -10.29 21.71 -4.77
CA ILE A 30 -9.26 21.40 -3.77
C ILE A 30 -8.87 22.66 -2.98
N ASP A 31 -8.64 22.51 -1.68
CA ASP A 31 -8.24 23.60 -0.77
C ASP A 31 -6.70 23.73 -0.66
N GLY A 32 -6.00 23.54 -1.80
CA GLY A 32 -4.55 23.66 -1.85
C GLY A 32 -3.82 22.33 -2.10
N LEU A 33 -2.51 22.37 -1.95
CA LEU A 33 -1.66 21.20 -2.25
C LEU A 33 -1.79 20.09 -1.20
N ASP A 34 -2.01 20.46 0.06
CA ASP A 34 -2.14 19.47 1.13
C ASP A 34 -3.48 18.73 1.06
N ASP A 35 -4.56 19.41 0.69
CA ASP A 35 -5.83 18.77 0.40
C ASP A 35 -5.70 17.81 -0.80
N LEU A 36 -5.05 18.24 -1.89
CA LEU A 36 -4.76 17.36 -3.01
C LEU A 36 -3.97 16.11 -2.59
N ARG A 37 -2.99 16.26 -1.71
CA ARG A 37 -2.22 15.12 -1.16
C ARG A 37 -3.11 14.16 -0.38
N GLN A 38 -3.98 14.69 0.48
CA GLN A 38 -4.92 13.87 1.25
C GLN A 38 -5.87 13.10 0.33
N GLN A 39 -6.46 13.76 -0.65
CA GLN A 39 -7.37 13.12 -1.61
C GLN A 39 -6.63 12.04 -2.43
N LEU A 40 -5.38 12.28 -2.81
CA LEU A 40 -4.56 11.31 -3.52
C LEU A 40 -4.21 10.10 -2.65
N MET A 41 -3.95 10.31 -1.35
CA MET A 41 -3.77 9.22 -0.39
C MET A 41 -5.03 8.36 -0.26
N LEU A 42 -6.19 8.99 -0.07
CA LEU A 42 -7.49 8.29 0.04
C LEU A 42 -7.79 7.49 -1.24
N TYR A 43 -7.53 8.09 -2.40
CA TYR A 43 -7.63 7.41 -3.69
C TYR A 43 -6.70 6.19 -3.74
N GLY A 44 -5.43 6.36 -3.37
CA GLY A 44 -4.44 5.29 -3.37
C GLY A 44 -4.83 4.12 -2.45
N TRP A 45 -5.29 4.41 -1.23
CA TRP A 45 -5.79 3.37 -0.31
C TRP A 45 -7.00 2.63 -0.88
N LYS A 46 -7.91 3.34 -1.56
CA LYS A 46 -9.08 2.72 -2.17
C LYS A 46 -8.73 1.81 -3.34
N GLU A 47 -7.82 2.25 -4.20
CA GLU A 47 -7.35 1.43 -5.33
C GLU A 47 -6.58 0.19 -4.86
N LEU A 48 -5.72 0.33 -3.85
CA LEU A 48 -5.03 -0.79 -3.22
C LEU A 48 -6.01 -1.78 -2.58
N GLU A 49 -7.03 -1.28 -1.86
CA GLU A 49 -8.10 -2.10 -1.28
C GLU A 49 -8.78 -2.94 -2.36
N ASN A 50 -9.19 -2.32 -3.47
CA ASN A 50 -9.86 -3.00 -4.58
C ASN A 50 -8.95 -4.08 -5.19
N LYS A 51 -7.69 -3.76 -5.49
CA LYS A 51 -6.73 -4.70 -6.07
C LYS A 51 -6.49 -5.91 -5.16
N ILE A 52 -6.39 -5.69 -3.84
CA ILE A 52 -6.23 -6.78 -2.88
C ILE A 52 -7.49 -7.63 -2.79
N ILE A 53 -8.68 -7.03 -2.70
CA ILE A 53 -9.94 -7.77 -2.65
C ILE A 53 -10.07 -8.67 -3.87
N GLU A 54 -9.82 -8.16 -5.07
CA GLU A 54 -9.84 -8.94 -6.30
C GLU A 54 -8.86 -10.12 -6.27
N ALA A 55 -7.64 -9.90 -5.78
CA ALA A 55 -6.62 -10.93 -5.71
C ALA A 55 -6.93 -12.06 -4.72
N VAL A 56 -7.71 -11.80 -3.67
CA VAL A 56 -8.01 -12.78 -2.63
C VAL A 56 -9.37 -13.46 -2.79
N ILE A 57 -10.17 -13.09 -3.78
CA ILE A 57 -11.47 -13.73 -4.04
C ILE A 57 -11.30 -15.23 -4.25
N GLY A 58 -12.04 -16.03 -3.48
CA GLY A 58 -12.01 -17.49 -3.54
C GLY A 58 -10.81 -18.14 -2.84
N LEU A 59 -9.89 -17.34 -2.27
CA LEU A 59 -8.76 -17.82 -1.50
C LEU A 59 -9.00 -17.67 0.01
N SER A 60 -8.27 -18.46 0.80
CA SER A 60 -8.30 -18.37 2.27
C SER A 60 -6.92 -18.70 2.86
N GLY A 61 -6.71 -18.39 4.13
CA GLY A 61 -5.49 -18.74 4.85
C GLY A 61 -4.22 -18.18 4.20
N TYR A 62 -3.19 -19.01 4.10
CA TYR A 62 -1.88 -18.59 3.58
C TYR A 62 -1.86 -18.30 2.08
N ASP A 63 -2.73 -18.92 1.29
CA ASP A 63 -2.83 -18.62 -0.13
C ASP A 63 -3.41 -17.22 -0.35
N ALA A 64 -4.39 -16.82 0.46
CA ALA A 64 -4.92 -15.46 0.43
C ALA A 64 -3.88 -14.44 0.93
N ILE A 65 -3.09 -14.76 1.97
CA ILE A 65 -1.98 -13.90 2.43
C ILE A 65 -0.96 -13.72 1.31
N ARG A 66 -0.56 -14.79 0.65
CA ARG A 66 0.38 -14.74 -0.49
C ARG A 66 -0.17 -13.83 -1.60
N ALA A 67 -1.40 -14.07 -2.05
CA ALA A 67 -2.05 -13.28 -3.10
C ALA A 67 -2.14 -11.79 -2.73
N MET A 68 -2.51 -11.47 -1.48
CA MET A 68 -2.52 -10.12 -0.96
C MET A 68 -1.14 -9.46 -1.03
N CYS A 69 -0.07 -10.17 -0.63
CA CYS A 69 1.29 -9.63 -0.67
C CYS A 69 1.73 -9.28 -2.10
N PHE A 70 1.43 -10.15 -3.07
CA PHE A 70 1.76 -9.91 -4.47
C PHE A 70 0.94 -8.74 -5.05
N ALA A 71 -0.36 -8.67 -4.77
CA ALA A 71 -1.21 -7.56 -5.20
C ALA A 71 -0.78 -6.22 -4.62
N PHE A 72 -0.38 -6.20 -3.34
CA PHE A 72 0.17 -5.02 -2.69
C PHE A 72 1.45 -4.55 -3.38
N HIS A 73 2.41 -5.47 -3.56
CA HIS A 73 3.70 -5.16 -4.19
C HIS A 73 3.50 -4.64 -5.62
N GLU A 74 2.72 -5.34 -6.45
CA GLU A 74 2.42 -4.92 -7.82
C GLU A 74 1.81 -3.52 -7.86
N TYR A 75 0.83 -3.23 -6.99
CA TYR A 75 0.26 -1.89 -6.88
C TYR A 75 1.32 -0.84 -6.54
N ALA A 76 2.18 -1.12 -5.56
CA ALA A 76 3.20 -0.19 -5.09
C ALA A 76 4.23 0.14 -6.18
N ILE A 77 4.59 -0.83 -7.02
CA ILE A 77 5.52 -0.64 -8.13
C ILE A 77 4.87 0.11 -9.30
N GLU A 78 3.62 -0.25 -9.65
CA GLU A 78 2.87 0.40 -10.74
C GLU A 78 2.51 1.86 -10.40
N ASN A 79 2.35 2.19 -9.11
CA ASN A 79 1.85 3.47 -8.63
C ASN A 79 2.82 4.17 -7.68
N GLN A 80 4.11 4.12 -7.96
CA GLN A 80 5.19 4.57 -7.05
C GLN A 80 4.98 5.97 -6.46
N GLY A 81 4.49 6.95 -7.24
CA GLY A 81 4.28 8.32 -6.78
C GLY A 81 3.05 8.45 -5.85
N VAL A 82 1.98 7.71 -6.12
CA VAL A 82 0.81 7.62 -5.23
C VAL A 82 1.21 6.85 -3.98
N PHE A 83 1.88 5.72 -4.13
CA PHE A 83 2.31 4.87 -3.03
C PHE A 83 3.23 5.59 -2.05
N SER A 84 4.22 6.34 -2.54
CA SER A 84 5.10 7.15 -1.68
C SER A 84 4.32 8.16 -0.83
N THR A 85 3.22 8.70 -1.38
CA THR A 85 2.32 9.60 -0.65
C THR A 85 1.56 8.87 0.45
N MET A 86 1.11 7.64 0.19
CA MET A 86 0.33 6.84 1.15
C MET A 86 1.12 6.49 2.42
N LEU A 87 2.45 6.43 2.37
CA LEU A 87 3.29 6.13 3.54
C LEU A 87 3.21 7.20 4.64
N TRP A 88 2.79 8.41 4.31
CA TRP A 88 2.70 9.56 5.21
C TRP A 88 1.30 9.81 5.77
N TYR A 89 0.42 8.82 5.77
CA TYR A 89 -0.98 8.96 6.19
C TYR A 89 -1.14 9.49 7.63
N ASN A 90 -0.20 9.25 8.54
CA ASN A 90 -0.23 9.75 9.90
C ASN A 90 -0.03 11.27 10.02
N GLN A 91 0.35 11.97 8.94
CA GLN A 91 0.41 13.43 8.92
C GLN A 91 -0.97 14.07 8.88
N PHE A 92 -2.01 13.31 8.53
CA PHE A 92 -3.37 13.77 8.40
C PHE A 92 -4.26 13.01 9.38
N GLU A 93 -4.38 13.54 10.59
CA GLU A 93 -5.25 12.99 11.63
C GLU A 93 -6.71 13.35 11.35
N ASN A 94 -7.36 12.61 10.44
CA ASN A 94 -8.79 12.74 10.20
C ASN A 94 -9.48 11.36 10.11
N GLU A 95 -10.81 11.38 10.30
CA GLU A 95 -11.62 10.16 10.34
C GLU A 95 -11.56 9.38 9.03
N GLN A 96 -11.57 10.05 7.88
CA GLN A 96 -11.52 9.40 6.57
C GLN A 96 -10.23 8.62 6.35
N MET A 97 -9.08 9.18 6.77
CA MET A 97 -7.79 8.52 6.66
C MET A 97 -7.70 7.32 7.60
N SER A 98 -8.20 7.47 8.84
CA SER A 98 -8.29 6.38 9.81
C SER A 98 -9.18 5.24 9.29
N GLU A 99 -10.32 5.55 8.69
CA GLU A 99 -11.20 4.56 8.08
C GLU A 99 -10.52 3.84 6.91
N ALA A 100 -9.91 4.57 5.98
CA ALA A 100 -9.25 3.99 4.81
C ALA A 100 -8.13 3.01 5.20
N THR A 101 -7.29 3.39 6.17
CA THR A 101 -6.20 2.53 6.65
C THR A 101 -6.70 1.34 7.48
N SER A 102 -7.78 1.50 8.27
CA SER A 102 -8.33 0.42 9.09
C SER A 102 -8.98 -0.69 8.24
N LYS A 103 -9.45 -0.38 7.04
CA LYS A 103 -9.97 -1.38 6.08
C LYS A 103 -8.92 -2.41 5.70
N MET A 104 -7.68 -2.00 5.51
CA MET A 104 -6.57 -2.91 5.21
C MET A 104 -6.32 -3.91 6.34
N PHE A 105 -6.36 -3.44 7.61
CA PHE A 105 -6.30 -4.33 8.77
C PHE A 105 -7.48 -5.30 8.78
N THR A 106 -8.68 -4.82 8.48
CA THR A 106 -9.89 -5.66 8.46
C THR A 106 -9.79 -6.77 7.42
N ILE A 107 -9.25 -6.49 6.23
CA ILE A 107 -9.04 -7.51 5.19
C ILE A 107 -8.07 -8.58 5.71
N PHE A 108 -6.92 -8.17 6.26
CA PHE A 108 -5.94 -9.11 6.80
C PHE A 108 -6.54 -9.99 7.91
N PHE A 109 -7.28 -9.39 8.87
CA PHE A 109 -7.95 -10.15 9.91
C PHE A 109 -8.98 -11.14 9.37
N LYS A 110 -9.74 -10.77 8.33
CA LYS A 110 -10.69 -11.70 7.69
C LYS A 110 -9.97 -12.88 7.05
N ILE A 111 -8.83 -12.64 6.37
CA ILE A 111 -8.01 -13.68 5.76
C ILE A 111 -7.44 -14.61 6.84
N THR A 112 -6.91 -14.07 7.94
CA THR A 112 -6.28 -14.85 9.00
C THR A 112 -7.27 -15.55 9.93
N LYS A 113 -8.57 -15.20 9.88
CA LYS A 113 -9.60 -15.79 10.76
C LYS A 113 -9.71 -17.32 10.63
N SER A 114 -9.39 -17.88 9.47
CA SER A 114 -9.36 -19.33 9.23
C SER A 114 -8.10 -20.01 9.76
N LEU A 115 -7.08 -19.23 10.12
CA LEU A 115 -5.84 -19.72 10.73
C LEU A 115 -6.05 -19.73 12.24
N ASN A 116 -5.71 -20.82 12.89
CA ASN A 116 -5.80 -20.94 14.35
C ASN A 116 -4.66 -20.14 15.04
N ILE A 117 -4.68 -18.80 14.88
CA ILE A 117 -3.68 -17.85 15.38
C ILE A 117 -4.40 -16.87 16.33
N SER A 118 -3.80 -16.60 17.49
CA SER A 118 -4.36 -15.65 18.46
C SER A 118 -4.44 -14.22 17.87
N GLN A 119 -5.36 -13.41 18.38
CA GLN A 119 -5.54 -12.02 17.91
C GLN A 119 -4.27 -11.19 18.07
N ASP A 120 -3.54 -11.35 19.16
CA ASP A 120 -2.28 -10.62 19.39
C ASP A 120 -1.23 -10.99 18.34
N ASN A 121 -1.09 -12.30 18.05
CA ASN A 121 -0.19 -12.77 17.01
C ASN A 121 -0.61 -12.26 15.62
N CYS A 122 -1.91 -12.16 15.32
CA CYS A 122 -2.38 -11.53 14.09
C CYS A 122 -1.94 -10.07 13.96
N ILE A 123 -1.99 -9.28 15.04
CA ILE A 123 -1.50 -7.90 15.04
C ILE A 123 0.01 -7.86 14.73
N HIS A 124 0.80 -8.76 15.34
CA HIS A 124 2.23 -8.85 15.05
C HIS A 124 2.51 -9.25 13.60
N LEU A 125 1.74 -10.18 13.05
CA LEU A 125 1.85 -10.58 11.63
C LEU A 125 1.51 -9.43 10.68
N VAL A 126 0.45 -8.66 10.95
CA VAL A 126 0.11 -7.46 10.15
C VAL A 126 1.28 -6.50 10.11
N ARG A 127 1.88 -6.20 11.27
CA ARG A 127 3.03 -5.29 11.35
C ARG A 127 4.24 -5.83 10.59
N MET A 128 4.52 -7.12 10.72
CA MET A 128 5.62 -7.78 10.04
C MET A 128 5.45 -7.72 8.51
N PHE A 129 4.30 -8.19 7.99
CA PHE A 129 4.03 -8.18 6.55
C PHE A 129 4.04 -6.76 6.00
N ARG A 130 3.39 -5.82 6.68
CA ARG A 130 3.35 -4.42 6.28
C ARG A 130 4.75 -3.81 6.21
N SER A 131 5.55 -3.96 7.26
CA SER A 131 6.93 -3.43 7.30
C SER A 131 7.78 -3.99 6.17
N PHE A 132 7.63 -5.29 5.88
CA PHE A 132 8.32 -5.92 4.78
C PHE A 132 7.85 -5.37 3.43
N LEU A 133 6.54 -5.35 3.17
CA LEU A 133 5.97 -4.94 1.88
C LEU A 133 6.28 -3.47 1.56
N GLU A 134 6.07 -2.58 2.53
CA GLU A 134 6.37 -1.15 2.37
C GLU A 134 7.87 -0.92 2.17
N GLY A 135 8.72 -1.55 2.98
CA GLY A 135 10.18 -1.41 2.87
C GLY A 135 10.74 -1.97 1.57
N PHE A 136 10.27 -3.16 1.16
CA PHE A 136 10.72 -3.79 -0.07
C PHE A 136 10.34 -2.95 -1.30
N ALA A 137 9.06 -2.56 -1.40
CA ALA A 137 8.58 -1.72 -2.50
C ALA A 137 9.28 -0.35 -2.55
N LEU A 138 9.55 0.26 -1.39
CA LEU A 138 10.27 1.53 -1.30
C LEU A 138 11.69 1.40 -1.86
N LEU A 139 12.43 0.35 -1.47
CA LEU A 139 13.79 0.09 -1.97
C LEU A 139 13.79 -0.19 -3.47
N GLU A 140 12.82 -0.96 -3.97
CA GLU A 140 12.70 -1.25 -5.39
C GLU A 140 12.38 0.01 -6.20
N ASN A 141 11.41 0.82 -5.78
CA ASN A 141 11.04 2.07 -6.45
C ASN A 141 12.19 3.08 -6.52
N HIS A 142 13.15 3.00 -5.59
CA HIS A 142 14.35 3.84 -5.58
C HIS A 142 15.59 3.19 -6.22
N ASN A 143 15.44 2.03 -6.88
CA ASN A 143 16.53 1.24 -7.45
C ASN A 143 17.66 0.97 -6.44
N ALA A 144 17.28 0.72 -5.18
CA ALA A 144 18.23 0.57 -4.07
C ALA A 144 18.74 -0.87 -3.87
N PHE A 145 18.28 -1.84 -4.67
CA PHE A 145 18.81 -3.20 -4.69
C PHE A 145 20.05 -3.29 -5.58
N GLY A 146 21.23 -3.52 -4.96
CA GLY A 146 22.52 -3.40 -5.61
C GLY A 146 23.11 -4.68 -6.23
N ASN A 147 22.40 -5.80 -6.24
CA ASN A 147 22.89 -7.09 -6.72
C ASN A 147 22.26 -7.49 -8.06
N THR A 148 22.85 -8.51 -8.72
CA THR A 148 22.40 -9.01 -10.03
C THR A 148 21.23 -9.98 -9.97
N GLN A 149 20.86 -10.48 -8.78
CA GLN A 149 19.72 -11.37 -8.58
C GLN A 149 18.42 -10.66 -8.95
N LEU A 150 17.49 -11.42 -9.52
CA LEU A 150 16.19 -10.87 -9.86
C LEU A 150 15.43 -10.47 -8.58
N ILE A 151 15.00 -9.21 -8.52
CA ILE A 151 14.26 -8.65 -7.39
C ILE A 151 12.98 -9.47 -7.12
N LYS A 152 12.30 -9.90 -8.18
CA LYS A 152 11.11 -10.75 -8.10
C LYS A 152 11.38 -12.04 -7.33
N ASP A 153 12.49 -12.72 -7.60
CA ASP A 153 12.83 -13.98 -6.92
C ASP A 153 13.11 -13.74 -5.43
N SER A 154 13.76 -12.63 -5.10
CA SER A 154 13.99 -12.21 -3.72
C SER A 154 12.69 -11.90 -2.98
N PHE A 155 11.74 -11.23 -3.64
CA PHE A 155 10.41 -10.95 -3.09
C PHE A 155 9.66 -12.26 -2.81
N GLU A 156 9.58 -13.15 -3.79
CA GLU A 156 8.87 -14.43 -3.69
C GLU A 156 9.45 -15.32 -2.58
N LEU A 157 10.78 -15.42 -2.50
CA LEU A 157 11.47 -16.14 -1.43
C LEU A 157 11.15 -15.55 -0.06
N SER A 158 11.19 -14.23 0.06
CA SER A 158 10.90 -13.53 1.33
C SER A 158 9.47 -13.77 1.79
N ILE A 159 8.48 -13.66 0.90
CA ILE A 159 7.08 -13.97 1.22
C ILE A 159 6.93 -15.43 1.67
N THR A 160 7.63 -16.35 1.02
CA THR A 160 7.62 -17.78 1.41
C THR A 160 8.17 -17.95 2.84
N ILE A 161 9.31 -17.34 3.18
CA ILE A 161 9.91 -17.39 4.50
C ILE A 161 8.98 -16.80 5.57
N LEU A 162 8.35 -15.64 5.28
CA LEU A 162 7.43 -14.98 6.20
C LEU A 162 6.19 -15.85 6.47
N ILE A 163 5.63 -16.49 5.45
CA ILE A 163 4.50 -17.41 5.58
C ILE A 163 4.89 -18.66 6.39
N GLU A 164 6.03 -19.26 6.11
CA GLU A 164 6.51 -20.42 6.88
C GLU A 164 6.79 -20.05 8.36
N GLY A 165 7.24 -18.82 8.60
CA GLY A 165 7.35 -18.28 9.96
C GLY A 165 6.00 -18.13 10.64
N ALA A 166 5.01 -17.59 9.93
CA ALA A 166 3.65 -17.39 10.44
C ALA A 166 2.94 -18.71 10.82
N LYS A 167 3.15 -19.78 10.06
CA LYS A 167 2.62 -21.13 10.37
C LYS A 167 3.02 -21.63 11.76
N LYS A 168 4.18 -21.22 12.27
CA LYS A 168 4.65 -21.61 13.63
C LYS A 168 3.87 -20.95 14.76
N LEU A 169 3.00 -19.99 14.46
CA LEU A 169 2.15 -19.30 15.44
C LEU A 169 0.76 -19.96 15.56
N GLU A 170 0.44 -20.95 14.74
CA GLU A 170 -0.81 -21.69 14.85
C GLU A 170 -0.90 -22.41 16.19
N GLY A 171 -2.06 -22.32 16.84
CA GLY A 171 -2.31 -22.96 18.15
C GLY A 171 -1.63 -22.27 19.33
N LYS A 172 -1.10 -21.06 19.13
CA LYS A 172 -0.41 -20.29 20.20
C LYS A 172 -1.13 -19.00 20.51
#